data_d8f0f4d645822dc3c5949ed0efd95bda
#
_entry.id   d8f0f4d645822dc3c5949ed0efd95bda
#
_cell.length_a   1.000
_cell.length_b   1.000
_cell.length_c   1.000
_cell.angle_alpha   90.00
_cell.angle_beta   90.00
_cell.angle_gamma   90.00
#
_symmetry.space_group_name_H-M   'P 1'
#
loop_
_entity.id
_entity.type
_entity.pdbx_description
1 polymer ?
#
loop_
_entity_poly.entity_id
_entity_poly.type
_entity_poly.pdbx_seq_one_letter_code
_entity_poly.pdbx_strand_id
1 'polypeptide(L)'
;THDQTEAMTLGDRIVIMKDGFIQQIGTPQEVFNHPYNLFVAGFIGTPQMNFFDAKLVKKNGKYCVEVDGESVELSEEKQAKLAANNVAEQDVTLGVRPEHIQLTDNGIAATVDVSEMMGSAVHLHVSACGKDVVIVVQTMDMTGHELASFTMGAKVHFTFNGNVAHVFSKETSVNLEA
;
A
#
# COMPACT_ATOMS: atom_id res chain seq x y z
N THR A 1 -7.71 -3.25 23.60
CA THR A 1 -6.26 -3.08 23.55
C THR A 1 -5.85 -2.03 22.52
N HIS A 2 -4.69 -1.45 22.68
CA HIS A 2 -4.01 -0.62 21.68
C HIS A 2 -2.85 -1.38 20.98
N ASP A 3 -2.61 -2.61 21.38
CA ASP A 3 -1.58 -3.48 20.81
C ASP A 3 -2.17 -4.26 19.63
N GLN A 4 -1.74 -3.86 18.40
CA GLN A 4 -2.20 -4.49 17.16
C GLN A 4 -1.77 -5.95 17.05
N THR A 5 -0.55 -6.28 17.48
CA THR A 5 -0.02 -7.64 17.42
C THR A 5 -0.85 -8.57 18.30
N GLU A 6 -1.20 -8.11 19.51
CA GLU A 6 -2.08 -8.85 20.41
C GLU A 6 -3.46 -9.05 19.79
N ALA A 7 -4.10 -7.97 19.30
CA ALA A 7 -5.42 -8.04 18.69
C ALA A 7 -5.45 -8.97 17.46
N MET A 8 -4.46 -8.86 16.58
CA MET A 8 -4.37 -9.64 15.34
C MET A 8 -4.05 -11.12 15.60
N THR A 9 -3.39 -11.44 16.73
CA THR A 9 -2.98 -12.81 17.08
C THR A 9 -4.06 -13.55 17.88
N LEU A 10 -4.71 -12.89 18.84
CA LEU A 10 -5.63 -13.50 19.78
C LEU A 10 -7.10 -13.39 19.38
N GLY A 11 -7.45 -12.39 18.57
CA GLY A 11 -8.83 -12.14 18.20
C GLY A 11 -9.29 -12.97 17.01
N ASP A 12 -10.40 -13.67 17.13
CA ASP A 12 -11.11 -14.26 15.97
C ASP A 12 -11.76 -13.17 15.12
N ARG A 13 -12.23 -12.11 15.78
CA ARG A 13 -12.75 -10.89 15.17
C ARG A 13 -12.19 -9.69 15.92
N ILE A 14 -11.86 -8.65 15.16
CA ILE A 14 -11.40 -7.37 15.72
C ILE A 14 -12.35 -6.24 15.33
N VAL A 15 -12.44 -5.27 16.20
CA VAL A 15 -13.20 -4.03 15.99
C VAL A 15 -12.23 -2.87 16.04
N ILE A 16 -12.13 -2.14 14.94
CA ILE A 16 -11.32 -0.92 14.88
C ILE A 16 -12.19 0.28 15.17
N MET A 17 -11.76 1.08 16.13
CA MET A 17 -12.49 2.25 16.59
C MET A 17 -11.65 3.53 16.43
N LYS A 18 -12.32 4.62 16.16
CA LYS A 18 -11.75 5.96 16.15
C LYS A 18 -12.76 6.94 16.77
N ASP A 19 -12.34 7.71 17.76
CA ASP A 19 -13.15 8.75 18.40
C ASP A 19 -14.54 8.25 18.88
N GLY A 20 -14.58 7.00 19.38
CA GLY A 20 -15.82 6.37 19.83
C GLY A 20 -16.66 5.71 18.74
N PHE A 21 -16.29 5.83 17.48
CA PHE A 21 -17.01 5.26 16.35
C PHE A 21 -16.32 4.02 15.80
N ILE A 22 -17.11 3.00 15.48
CA ILE A 22 -16.61 1.79 14.80
C ILE A 22 -16.27 2.13 13.36
N GLN A 23 -15.04 1.80 12.97
CA GLN A 23 -14.54 2.00 11.60
C GLN A 23 -14.67 0.73 10.76
N GLN A 24 -14.37 -0.42 11.35
CA GLN A 24 -14.49 -1.72 10.70
C GLN A 24 -14.56 -2.85 11.73
N ILE A 25 -15.30 -3.89 11.40
CA ILE A 25 -15.37 -5.16 12.14
C ILE A 25 -15.06 -6.29 11.15
N GLY A 26 -14.16 -7.18 11.51
CA GLY A 26 -13.83 -8.34 10.68
C GLY A 26 -12.82 -9.26 11.34
N THR A 27 -12.46 -10.33 10.65
CA THR A 27 -11.31 -11.12 11.02
C THR A 27 -10.03 -10.30 10.83
N PRO A 28 -8.94 -10.62 11.53
CA PRO A 28 -7.65 -9.95 11.30
C PRO A 28 -7.26 -9.88 9.82
N GLN A 29 -7.43 -10.97 9.10
CA GLN A 29 -7.08 -11.06 7.68
C GLN A 29 -7.96 -10.17 6.80
N GLU A 30 -9.27 -10.13 7.04
CA GLU A 30 -10.20 -9.25 6.31
C GLU A 30 -9.85 -7.78 6.51
N VAL A 31 -9.60 -7.38 7.75
CA VAL A 31 -9.26 -5.99 8.07
C VAL A 31 -7.92 -5.58 7.46
N PHE A 32 -6.95 -6.48 7.44
CA PHE A 32 -5.62 -6.23 6.84
C PHE A 32 -5.70 -6.17 5.31
N ASN A 33 -6.40 -7.12 4.68
CA ASN A 33 -6.43 -7.26 3.21
C ASN A 33 -7.48 -6.37 2.55
N HIS A 34 -8.56 -6.03 3.26
CA HIS A 34 -9.70 -5.27 2.74
C HIS A 34 -10.07 -4.11 3.69
N PRO A 35 -9.15 -3.15 3.90
CA PRO A 35 -9.45 -2.01 4.77
C PRO A 35 -10.59 -1.17 4.19
N TYR A 36 -11.58 -0.86 5.03
CA TYR A 36 -12.77 -0.14 4.63
C TYR A 36 -12.50 1.32 4.25
N ASN A 37 -11.58 1.97 4.95
CA ASN A 37 -11.25 3.38 4.72
C ASN A 37 -9.77 3.67 4.97
N LEU A 38 -9.35 4.90 4.67
CA LEU A 38 -7.96 5.36 4.86
C LEU A 38 -7.50 5.23 6.32
N PHE A 39 -8.38 5.46 7.29
CA PHE A 39 -8.01 5.32 8.69
C PHE A 39 -7.61 3.88 9.02
N VAL A 40 -8.46 2.91 8.68
CA VAL A 40 -8.18 1.48 8.92
C VAL A 40 -6.90 1.05 8.19
N ALA A 41 -6.78 1.43 6.93
CA ALA A 41 -5.61 1.11 6.11
C ALA A 41 -4.30 1.62 6.70
N GLY A 42 -4.31 2.85 7.19
CA GLY A 42 -3.15 3.47 7.81
C GLY A 42 -2.90 3.03 9.26
N PHE A 43 -3.93 2.61 9.97
CA PHE A 43 -3.85 2.20 11.37
C PHE A 43 -3.34 0.77 11.53
N ILE A 44 -3.73 -0.15 10.65
CA ILE A 44 -3.36 -1.56 10.71
C ILE A 44 -2.11 -1.83 9.87
N GLY A 45 -1.15 -2.51 10.48
CA GLY A 45 0.13 -2.89 9.88
C GLY A 45 1.30 -2.02 10.34
N THR A 46 2.48 -2.64 10.40
CA THR A 46 3.74 -1.99 10.79
C THR A 46 4.85 -2.52 9.87
N PRO A 47 5.51 -1.65 9.08
CA PRO A 47 5.26 -0.21 8.92
C PRO A 47 3.88 0.11 8.33
N GLN A 48 3.46 1.37 8.50
CA GLN A 48 2.19 1.87 8.01
C GLN A 48 2.09 1.79 6.47
N MET A 49 0.87 1.61 5.94
CA MET A 49 0.61 1.66 4.50
C MET A 49 1.10 2.97 3.88
N ASN A 50 1.73 2.87 2.71
CA ASN A 50 2.08 4.05 1.92
C ASN A 50 0.84 4.56 1.19
N PHE A 51 0.68 5.87 1.12
CA PHE A 51 -0.39 6.53 0.37
C PHE A 51 0.17 7.46 -0.69
N PHE A 52 -0.39 7.37 -1.89
CA PHE A 52 -0.01 8.19 -3.04
C PHE A 52 -1.23 8.91 -3.59
N ASP A 53 -1.01 10.10 -4.15
CA ASP A 53 -1.98 10.73 -5.01
C ASP A 53 -1.93 10.05 -6.38
N ALA A 54 -3.06 9.56 -6.85
CA ALA A 54 -3.17 8.78 -8.08
C ALA A 54 -4.47 9.08 -8.83
N LYS A 55 -4.58 8.54 -10.03
CA LYS A 55 -5.81 8.58 -10.82
C LYS A 55 -6.29 7.17 -11.09
N LEU A 56 -7.58 6.95 -10.88
CA LEU A 56 -8.26 5.75 -11.34
C LEU A 56 -8.82 6.02 -12.73
N VAL A 57 -8.35 5.27 -13.71
CA VAL A 57 -8.72 5.42 -15.12
C VAL A 57 -9.16 4.09 -15.71
N LYS A 58 -9.83 4.14 -16.86
CA LYS A 58 -10.18 2.95 -17.65
C LYS A 58 -9.36 2.93 -18.93
N LYS A 59 -8.59 1.86 -19.13
CA LYS A 59 -7.84 1.59 -20.36
C LYS A 59 -8.34 0.29 -20.97
N ASN A 60 -8.82 0.33 -22.21
CA ASN A 60 -9.42 -0.83 -22.89
C ASN A 60 -10.53 -1.51 -22.06
N GLY A 61 -11.33 -0.71 -21.35
CA GLY A 61 -12.42 -1.19 -20.51
C GLY A 61 -12.01 -1.72 -19.14
N LYS A 62 -10.72 -1.67 -18.78
CA LYS A 62 -10.19 -2.13 -17.50
C LYS A 62 -9.72 -0.99 -16.62
N TYR A 63 -10.00 -1.10 -15.32
CA TYR A 63 -9.52 -0.15 -14.32
C TYR A 63 -8.00 -0.27 -14.13
N CYS A 64 -7.33 0.87 -14.23
CA CYS A 64 -5.93 1.04 -13.94
C CYS A 64 -5.73 2.20 -12.96
N VAL A 65 -4.68 2.14 -12.16
CA VAL A 65 -4.22 3.28 -11.38
C VAL A 65 -3.00 3.89 -12.05
N GLU A 66 -3.01 5.21 -12.18
CA GLU A 66 -1.89 5.99 -12.70
C GLU A 66 -1.26 6.78 -11.57
N VAL A 67 0.03 6.60 -11.39
CA VAL A 67 0.84 7.30 -10.38
C VAL A 67 2.22 7.58 -10.96
N ASP A 68 2.64 8.84 -10.90
CA ASP A 68 3.96 9.30 -11.36
C ASP A 68 4.34 8.83 -12.79
N GLY A 69 3.37 8.84 -13.70
CA GLY A 69 3.57 8.39 -15.09
C GLY A 69 3.51 6.88 -15.31
N GLU A 70 3.49 6.09 -14.25
CA GLU A 70 3.31 4.64 -14.31
C GLU A 70 1.83 4.27 -14.28
N SER A 71 1.46 3.23 -14.99
CA SER A 71 0.09 2.72 -15.05
C SER A 71 0.06 1.24 -14.66
N VAL A 72 -0.73 0.91 -13.65
CA VAL A 72 -0.88 -0.47 -13.15
C VAL A 72 -2.33 -0.92 -13.32
N GLU A 73 -2.54 -2.00 -14.08
CA GLU A 73 -3.85 -2.63 -14.21
C GLU A 73 -4.22 -3.33 -12.89
N LEU A 74 -5.43 -3.08 -12.39
CA LEU A 74 -5.93 -3.73 -11.18
C LEU A 74 -6.31 -5.18 -11.46
N SER A 75 -6.27 -6.03 -10.43
CA SER A 75 -6.63 -7.46 -10.54
C SER A 75 -8.09 -7.66 -10.97
N GLU A 76 -8.39 -8.83 -11.51
CA GLU A 76 -9.76 -9.17 -11.93
C GLU A 76 -10.79 -9.07 -10.80
N GLU A 77 -10.42 -9.45 -9.58
CA GLU A 77 -11.27 -9.29 -8.41
C GLU A 77 -11.62 -7.82 -8.14
N LYS A 78 -10.62 -6.94 -8.21
CA LYS A 78 -10.81 -5.49 -8.03
C LYS A 78 -11.61 -4.89 -9.17
N GLN A 79 -11.36 -5.32 -10.41
CA GLN A 79 -12.16 -4.93 -11.59
C GLN A 79 -13.65 -5.21 -11.35
N ALA A 80 -13.96 -6.40 -10.87
CA ALA A 80 -15.34 -6.82 -10.62
C ALA A 80 -16.03 -5.98 -9.53
N LYS A 81 -15.32 -5.71 -8.42
CA LYS A 81 -15.84 -4.89 -7.30
C LYS A 81 -16.07 -3.45 -7.73
N LEU A 82 -15.11 -2.84 -8.41
CA LEU A 82 -15.22 -1.47 -8.88
C LEU A 82 -16.35 -1.32 -9.91
N ALA A 83 -16.51 -2.30 -10.80
CA ALA A 83 -17.61 -2.32 -11.79
C ALA A 83 -18.97 -2.49 -11.10
N ALA A 84 -19.08 -3.40 -10.12
CA ALA A 84 -20.30 -3.60 -9.34
C ALA A 84 -20.76 -2.33 -8.60
N ASN A 85 -19.79 -1.55 -8.13
CA ASN A 85 -20.04 -0.27 -7.46
C ASN A 85 -20.19 0.90 -8.44
N ASN A 86 -20.18 0.67 -9.74
CA ASN A 86 -20.26 1.69 -10.80
C ASN A 86 -19.27 2.84 -10.60
N VAL A 87 -18.05 2.53 -10.21
CA VAL A 87 -17.02 3.53 -9.93
C VAL A 87 -16.59 4.21 -11.21
N ALA A 88 -16.67 5.55 -11.22
CA ALA A 88 -16.19 6.36 -12.34
C ALA A 88 -14.70 6.64 -12.23
N GLU A 89 -14.09 6.99 -13.37
CA GLU A 89 -12.72 7.53 -13.39
C GLU A 89 -12.64 8.78 -12.51
N GLN A 90 -11.64 8.86 -11.66
CA GLN A 90 -11.50 9.93 -10.67
C GLN A 90 -10.10 10.01 -10.08
N ASP A 91 -9.79 11.12 -9.43
CA ASP A 91 -8.63 11.21 -8.55
C ASP A 91 -8.87 10.39 -7.28
N VAL A 92 -7.88 9.61 -6.89
CA VAL A 92 -7.96 8.70 -5.74
C VAL A 92 -6.74 8.84 -4.84
N THR A 93 -6.86 8.33 -3.61
CA THR A 93 -5.70 7.99 -2.79
C THR A 93 -5.40 6.51 -3.01
N LEU A 94 -4.21 6.23 -3.53
CA LEU A 94 -3.70 4.87 -3.70
C LEU A 94 -2.97 4.43 -2.43
N GLY A 95 -3.33 3.29 -1.88
CA GLY A 95 -2.64 2.67 -0.75
C GLY A 95 -1.92 1.40 -1.17
N VAL A 96 -0.64 1.30 -0.81
CA VAL A 96 0.17 0.08 -1.00
C VAL A 96 1.00 -0.17 0.24
N ARG A 97 0.94 -1.38 0.78
CA ARG A 97 1.72 -1.74 1.97
C ARG A 97 3.21 -1.83 1.64
N PRO A 98 4.10 -1.47 2.58
CA PRO A 98 5.55 -1.47 2.37
C PRO A 98 6.11 -2.80 1.86
N GLU A 99 5.58 -3.93 2.37
CA GLU A 99 5.98 -5.29 1.99
C GLU A 99 5.46 -5.74 0.61
N HIS A 100 4.53 -5.00 0.03
CA HIS A 100 3.97 -5.28 -1.30
C HIS A 100 4.60 -4.43 -2.41
N ILE A 101 5.49 -3.52 -2.06
CA ILE A 101 6.27 -2.75 -3.03
C ILE A 101 7.48 -3.59 -3.45
N GLN A 102 7.78 -3.61 -4.73
CA GLN A 102 8.88 -4.36 -5.33
C GLN A 102 9.87 -3.40 -5.98
N LEU A 103 11.16 -3.59 -5.70
CA LEU A 103 12.23 -2.89 -6.41
C LEU A 103 12.33 -3.44 -7.84
N THR A 104 12.58 -2.55 -8.79
CA THR A 104 12.66 -2.88 -10.21
C THR A 104 13.66 -1.95 -10.91
N ASP A 105 14.10 -2.31 -12.11
CA ASP A 105 14.97 -1.45 -12.91
C ASP A 105 14.21 -0.27 -13.55
N ASN A 106 12.90 -0.43 -13.74
CA ASN A 106 12.01 0.57 -14.32
C ASN A 106 10.74 0.67 -13.49
N GLY A 107 10.25 1.86 -13.27
CA GLY A 107 9.05 2.11 -12.47
C GLY A 107 9.08 3.50 -11.86
N ILE A 108 8.43 3.64 -10.72
CA ILE A 108 8.40 4.91 -9.99
C ILE A 108 9.78 5.20 -9.44
N ALA A 109 10.33 6.37 -9.81
CA ALA A 109 11.66 6.79 -9.36
C ALA A 109 11.63 7.22 -7.88
N ALA A 110 12.64 6.81 -7.13
CA ALA A 110 12.80 7.15 -5.73
C ALA A 110 14.27 7.39 -5.36
N THR A 111 14.47 8.12 -4.29
CA THR A 111 15.80 8.37 -3.73
C THR A 111 15.84 7.82 -2.31
N VAL A 112 16.85 7.02 -2.00
CA VAL A 112 17.03 6.45 -0.66
C VAL A 112 17.45 7.56 0.33
N ASP A 113 16.70 7.70 1.41
CA ASP A 113 17.00 8.61 2.51
C ASP A 113 17.70 7.86 3.64
N VAL A 114 17.13 6.74 4.07
CA VAL A 114 17.66 5.89 5.15
C VAL A 114 17.42 4.42 4.80
N SER A 115 18.36 3.57 5.16
CA SER A 115 18.24 2.11 5.10
C SER A 115 18.38 1.55 6.53
N GLU A 116 17.33 0.93 7.04
CA GLU A 116 17.31 0.33 8.38
C GLU A 116 17.35 -1.19 8.30
N MET A 117 18.39 -1.80 8.82
CA MET A 117 18.52 -3.25 8.91
C MET A 117 17.65 -3.78 10.07
N MET A 118 16.63 -4.56 9.74
CA MET A 118 15.67 -5.13 10.68
C MET A 118 15.84 -6.66 10.85
N GLY A 119 17.05 -7.16 10.68
CA GLY A 119 17.33 -8.60 10.73
C GLY A 119 17.03 -9.29 9.41
N SER A 120 15.87 -9.90 9.27
CA SER A 120 15.45 -10.60 8.03
C SER A 120 14.94 -9.69 6.93
N ALA A 121 14.77 -8.40 7.20
CA ALA A 121 14.32 -7.40 6.26
C ALA A 121 15.12 -6.11 6.39
N VAL A 122 15.11 -5.32 5.30
CA VAL A 122 15.58 -3.94 5.29
C VAL A 122 14.36 -3.05 5.07
N HIS A 123 14.20 -2.04 5.92
CA HIS A 123 13.24 -0.96 5.69
C HIS A 123 13.97 0.18 4.98
N LEU A 124 13.64 0.36 3.70
CA LEU A 124 14.12 1.49 2.91
C LEU A 124 13.14 2.64 3.05
N HIS A 125 13.62 3.74 3.62
CA HIS A 125 12.91 5.01 3.62
C HIS A 125 13.37 5.77 2.38
N VAL A 126 12.45 6.07 1.49
CA VAL A 126 12.74 6.73 0.22
C VAL A 126 11.83 7.93 0.01
N SER A 127 12.32 8.90 -0.74
CA SER A 127 11.52 10.02 -1.24
C SER A 127 11.04 9.70 -2.64
N ALA A 128 9.74 9.66 -2.84
CA ALA A 128 9.09 9.41 -4.13
C ALA A 128 7.76 10.15 -4.23
N CYS A 129 7.40 10.65 -5.41
CA CYS A 129 6.12 11.36 -5.64
C CYS A 129 5.90 12.54 -4.68
N GLY A 130 6.96 13.19 -4.21
CA GLY A 130 6.90 14.25 -3.20
C GLY A 130 6.53 13.81 -1.79
N LYS A 131 6.64 12.53 -1.49
CA LYS A 131 6.27 11.90 -0.21
C LYS A 131 7.36 10.99 0.33
N ASP A 132 7.32 10.76 1.64
CA ASP A 132 8.10 9.71 2.28
C ASP A 132 7.41 8.37 2.06
N VAL A 133 8.16 7.39 1.54
CA VAL A 133 7.68 6.05 1.23
C VAL A 133 8.57 5.03 1.93
N VAL A 134 7.99 3.99 2.50
CA VAL A 134 8.71 2.87 3.11
C VAL A 134 8.57 1.64 2.23
N ILE A 135 9.69 1.01 1.90
CA ILE A 135 9.76 -0.24 1.16
C ILE A 135 10.40 -1.29 2.07
N VAL A 136 9.74 -2.42 2.25
CA VAL A 136 10.28 -3.55 3.02
C VAL A 136 10.84 -4.57 2.05
N VAL A 137 12.16 -4.79 2.11
CA VAL A 137 12.87 -5.75 1.26
C VAL A 137 13.37 -6.91 2.13
N GLN A 138 13.07 -8.15 1.72
CA GLN A 138 13.56 -9.33 2.43
C GLN A 138 15.05 -9.54 2.13
N THR A 139 15.88 -9.69 3.15
CA THR A 139 17.34 -9.82 2.99
C THR A 139 17.75 -11.13 2.31
N MET A 140 16.92 -12.18 2.43
CA MET A 140 17.17 -13.46 1.76
C MET A 140 17.09 -13.39 0.22
N ASP A 141 16.38 -12.39 -0.29
CA ASP A 141 16.20 -12.18 -1.74
C ASP A 141 17.30 -11.31 -2.34
N MET A 142 18.28 -10.89 -1.54
CA MET A 142 19.31 -9.93 -1.95
C MET A 142 20.71 -10.44 -1.64
N THR A 143 21.64 -10.08 -2.53
CA THR A 143 23.07 -10.27 -2.28
C THR A 143 23.59 -9.19 -1.31
N GLY A 144 24.71 -9.47 -0.64
CA GLY A 144 25.36 -8.47 0.21
C GLY A 144 25.78 -7.21 -0.55
N HIS A 145 26.08 -7.35 -1.85
CA HIS A 145 26.43 -6.22 -2.72
C HIS A 145 25.22 -5.31 -2.97
N GLU A 146 24.06 -5.89 -3.25
CA GLU A 146 22.81 -5.14 -3.41
C GLU A 146 22.42 -4.42 -2.13
N LEU A 147 22.50 -5.10 -0.98
CA LEU A 147 22.24 -4.48 0.33
C LEU A 147 23.18 -3.28 0.59
N ALA A 148 24.45 -3.41 0.24
CA ALA A 148 25.44 -2.34 0.40
C ALA A 148 25.21 -1.16 -0.55
N SER A 149 24.42 -1.33 -1.62
CA SER A 149 24.10 -0.27 -2.59
C SER A 149 23.04 0.71 -2.09
N PHE A 150 22.25 0.36 -1.05
CA PHE A 150 21.20 1.21 -0.49
C PHE A 150 21.75 2.27 0.47
N THR A 151 22.59 3.13 -0.07
CA THR A 151 23.13 4.27 0.67
C THR A 151 22.28 5.51 0.47
N MET A 152 22.38 6.46 1.41
CA MET A 152 21.71 7.77 1.28
C MET A 152 22.01 8.41 -0.09
N GLY A 153 20.96 8.85 -0.76
CA GLY A 153 21.05 9.45 -2.10
C GLY A 153 21.05 8.46 -3.26
N ALA A 154 21.09 7.14 -3.00
CA ALA A 154 20.99 6.13 -4.04
C ALA A 154 19.66 6.24 -4.79
N LYS A 155 19.68 6.07 -6.11
CA LYS A 155 18.50 6.07 -6.95
C LYS A 155 17.98 4.64 -7.09
N VAL A 156 16.70 4.47 -6.82
CA VAL A 156 16.00 3.20 -6.98
C VAL A 156 14.70 3.43 -7.74
N HIS A 157 14.13 2.36 -8.27
CA HIS A 157 12.79 2.37 -8.85
C HIS A 157 11.96 1.27 -8.19
N PHE A 158 10.67 1.49 -8.10
CA PHE A 158 9.76 0.51 -7.54
C PHE A 158 8.46 0.41 -8.32
N THR A 159 7.79 -0.71 -8.14
CA THR A 159 6.46 -0.97 -8.67
C THR A 159 5.66 -1.78 -7.66
N PHE A 160 4.42 -2.09 -8.00
CA PHE A 160 3.52 -2.94 -7.22
C PHE A 160 2.56 -3.66 -8.16
N ASN A 161 2.02 -4.79 -7.72
CA ASN A 161 1.02 -5.51 -8.49
C ASN A 161 -0.39 -4.94 -8.24
N GLY A 162 -1.27 -5.05 -9.23
CA GLY A 162 -2.63 -4.51 -9.15
C GLY A 162 -3.50 -5.17 -8.08
N ASN A 163 -3.20 -6.39 -7.66
CA ASN A 163 -3.93 -7.11 -6.61
C ASN A 163 -3.68 -6.57 -5.19
N VAL A 164 -2.59 -5.85 -4.98
CA VAL A 164 -2.24 -5.26 -3.66
C VAL A 164 -2.47 -3.75 -3.59
N ALA A 165 -2.94 -3.15 -4.66
CA ALA A 165 -3.29 -1.73 -4.73
C ALA A 165 -4.68 -1.50 -4.16
N HIS A 166 -4.79 -0.58 -3.20
CA HIS A 166 -6.08 -0.14 -2.63
C HIS A 166 -6.40 1.26 -3.12
N VAL A 167 -7.63 1.48 -3.54
CA VAL A 167 -8.08 2.79 -4.06
C VAL A 167 -9.16 3.37 -3.14
N PHE A 168 -8.88 4.55 -2.62
CA PHE A 168 -9.78 5.25 -1.69
C PHE A 168 -10.27 6.55 -2.32
N SER A 169 -11.55 6.83 -2.11
CA SER A 169 -12.16 8.09 -2.52
C SER A 169 -11.45 9.29 -1.87
N LYS A 170 -11.12 10.30 -2.65
CA LYS A 170 -10.61 11.58 -2.14
C LYS A 170 -11.67 12.33 -1.32
N GLU A 171 -12.94 12.15 -1.66
CA GLU A 171 -14.05 12.84 -1.02
C GLU A 171 -14.46 12.20 0.31
N THR A 172 -14.62 10.88 0.34
CA THR A 172 -15.17 10.15 1.49
C THR A 172 -14.13 9.41 2.31
N SER A 173 -12.92 9.22 1.79
CA SER A 173 -11.86 8.35 2.33
C SER A 173 -12.22 6.87 2.39
N VAL A 174 -13.35 6.46 1.82
CA VAL A 174 -13.81 5.07 1.79
C VAL A 174 -13.14 4.33 0.62
N ASN A 175 -12.85 3.06 0.83
CA ASN A 175 -12.35 2.17 -0.20
C ASN A 175 -13.41 2.02 -1.30
N LEU A 176 -13.05 2.27 -2.55
CA LEU A 176 -13.97 2.21 -3.69
C LEU A 176 -14.44 0.78 -4.03
N GLU A 177 -13.78 -0.23 -3.44
CA GLU A 177 -14.17 -1.64 -3.54
C GLU A 177 -15.18 -2.06 -2.44
N ALA A 178 -15.46 -1.20 -1.47
CA ALA A 178 -16.34 -1.50 -0.32
C ALA A 178 -17.81 -1.54 -0.71
#